data_a73bdcc20e657f829c953a100f7cbfdf
#
_entry.id   a73bdcc20e657f829c953a100f7cbfdf
#
_cell.length_a   1.000
_cell.length_b   1.000
_cell.length_c   1.000
_cell.angle_alpha   90.00
_cell.angle_beta   90.00
_cell.angle_gamma   90.00
#
_symmetry.space_group_name_H-M   'P 1'
#
loop_
_entity.id
_entity.type
_entity.pdbx_description
1 polymer ?
#
loop_
_entity_poly.entity_id
_entity_poly.type
_entity_poly.pdbx_seq_one_letter_code
_entity_poly.pdbx_strand_id
1 'polypeptide(L)'
;MKKILAALLTVATVITCAFAFTACDKKGGGATEKIKMVDVDLSSEQYAFIVKKGDTKLLNTVNGILDAKATEIQAIMDKYLNATEDQLATFGSNSIKTSATDGANELVVATNIDFAPFEYYNGNKIAGIDIEIAQLIANEMGKTLVVEHMDFDAVVTSVQNIDKYDIGMAALTISADRAKMVNFTKPYFDTTQV
;
A
#
# COMPACT_ATOMS: atom_id res chain seq x y z
N MET A 1 -11.57 52.60 48.42
CA MET A 1 -10.97 52.88 47.09
C MET A 1 -10.44 51.63 46.37
N LYS A 2 -9.73 50.71 46.99
CA LYS A 2 -9.19 49.49 46.33
C LYS A 2 -10.26 48.51 45.79
N LYS A 3 -11.44 48.43 46.44
CA LYS A 3 -12.54 47.53 45.97
C LYS A 3 -13.31 48.06 44.78
N ILE A 4 -13.36 49.38 44.61
CA ILE A 4 -14.05 50.02 43.45
C ILE A 4 -13.17 49.93 42.21
N LEU A 5 -11.85 49.98 42.34
CA LEU A 5 -10.91 49.84 41.24
C LEU A 5 -10.90 48.41 40.67
N ALA A 6 -11.08 47.40 41.52
CA ALA A 6 -11.16 46.00 41.08
C ALA A 6 -12.48 45.72 40.30
N ALA A 7 -13.58 46.32 40.73
CA ALA A 7 -14.88 46.18 40.04
C ALA A 7 -14.91 46.86 38.65
N LEU A 8 -14.20 47.98 38.49
CA LEU A 8 -14.07 48.66 37.22
C LEU A 8 -13.18 47.92 36.22
N LEU A 9 -12.14 47.22 36.72
CA LEU A 9 -11.26 46.42 35.86
C LEU A 9 -11.96 45.17 35.33
N THR A 10 -12.79 44.51 36.17
CA THR A 10 -13.56 43.33 35.75
C THR A 10 -14.65 43.63 34.73
N VAL A 11 -15.30 44.80 34.84
CA VAL A 11 -16.29 45.23 33.85
C VAL A 11 -15.65 45.59 32.52
N ALA A 12 -14.47 46.19 32.53
CA ALA A 12 -13.73 46.52 31.30
C ALA A 12 -13.27 45.26 30.53
N THR A 13 -12.86 44.19 31.26
CA THR A 13 -12.45 42.91 30.61
C THR A 13 -13.63 42.14 30.05
N VAL A 14 -14.80 42.18 30.66
CA VAL A 14 -15.99 41.50 30.12
C VAL A 14 -16.53 42.22 28.87
N ILE A 15 -16.45 43.56 28.82
CA ILE A 15 -16.88 44.33 27.65
C ILE A 15 -15.93 44.11 26.47
N THR A 16 -14.60 43.94 26.68
CA THR A 16 -13.65 43.65 25.61
C THR A 16 -13.82 42.25 25.04
N CYS A 17 -14.20 41.26 25.87
CA CYS A 17 -14.51 39.90 25.36
C CYS A 17 -15.83 39.86 24.57
N ALA A 18 -16.82 40.69 24.88
CA ALA A 18 -18.09 40.72 24.18
C ALA A 18 -17.97 41.28 22.74
N PHE A 19 -17.00 42.17 22.49
CA PHE A 19 -16.75 42.71 21.16
C PHE A 19 -15.89 41.78 20.26
N ALA A 20 -15.19 40.81 20.85
CA ALA A 20 -14.37 39.86 20.07
C ALA A 20 -15.22 38.76 19.38
N PHE A 21 -16.44 38.52 19.85
CA PHE A 21 -17.33 37.50 19.26
C PHE A 21 -18.23 38.00 18.13
N THR A 22 -18.32 39.31 17.90
CA THR A 22 -19.14 39.88 16.80
C THR A 22 -18.36 40.09 15.49
N ALA A 23 -17.05 39.78 15.46
CA ALA A 23 -16.21 39.92 14.25
C ALA A 23 -16.21 38.70 13.32
N CYS A 24 -16.95 37.64 13.66
CA CYS A 24 -16.98 36.41 12.83
C CYS A 24 -18.25 36.24 11.99
N ASP A 25 -19.10 37.27 11.88
CA ASP A 25 -20.26 37.17 11.01
C ASP A 25 -20.09 38.01 9.73
N LYS A 26 -18.93 37.80 9.07
CA LYS A 26 -18.82 38.08 7.64
C LYS A 26 -19.23 36.80 6.92
N LYS A 27 -20.44 36.80 6.35
CA LYS A 27 -20.81 36.03 5.19
C LYS A 27 -19.75 36.23 4.10
N GLY A 28 -18.62 35.60 4.26
CA GLY A 28 -17.76 35.24 3.15
C GLY A 28 -18.46 34.09 2.46
N GLY A 29 -19.11 34.34 1.34
CA GLY A 29 -19.50 33.31 0.42
C GLY A 29 -18.22 32.60 -0.05
N GLY A 30 -17.72 31.68 0.74
CA GLY A 30 -16.79 30.66 0.28
C GLY A 30 -17.57 29.86 -0.73
N ALA A 31 -17.27 30.05 -2.01
CA ALA A 31 -17.63 29.08 -3.01
C ALA A 31 -17.11 27.74 -2.46
N THR A 32 -18.03 26.88 -2.02
CA THR A 32 -17.71 25.48 -1.85
C THR A 32 -17.40 24.99 -3.27
N GLU A 33 -16.13 25.08 -3.68
CA GLU A 33 -15.68 24.34 -4.84
C GLU A 33 -16.02 22.89 -4.55
N LYS A 34 -17.09 22.43 -5.17
CA LYS A 34 -17.42 21.03 -5.16
C LYS A 34 -16.31 20.37 -5.98
N ILE A 35 -15.43 19.67 -5.30
CA ILE A 35 -14.51 18.75 -5.97
C ILE A 35 -15.40 17.82 -6.80
N LYS A 36 -15.34 17.98 -8.11
CA LYS A 36 -16.06 17.12 -9.03
C LYS A 36 -15.07 16.05 -9.46
N MET A 37 -15.36 14.80 -9.13
CA MET A 37 -14.65 13.68 -9.74
C MET A 37 -14.85 13.80 -11.26
N VAL A 38 -13.77 13.94 -11.98
CA VAL A 38 -13.79 13.94 -13.44
C VAL A 38 -13.72 12.49 -13.86
N ASP A 39 -14.81 12.01 -14.45
CA ASP A 39 -14.92 10.63 -14.93
C ASP A 39 -14.18 10.52 -16.29
N VAL A 40 -12.87 10.59 -16.22
CA VAL A 40 -11.96 10.45 -17.36
C VAL A 40 -10.84 9.51 -16.95
N ASP A 41 -10.71 8.42 -17.66
CA ASP A 41 -9.57 7.51 -17.54
C ASP A 41 -8.26 8.28 -17.81
N LEU A 42 -7.45 8.49 -16.79
CA LEU A 42 -6.19 9.23 -16.92
C LEU A 42 -5.10 8.34 -17.50
N SER A 43 -5.02 7.09 -17.07
CA SER A 43 -4.07 6.11 -17.60
C SER A 43 -4.50 4.69 -17.28
N SER A 44 -4.20 3.75 -18.18
CA SER A 44 -4.24 2.32 -17.89
C SER A 44 -2.91 1.92 -17.28
N GLU A 45 -2.94 1.25 -16.14
CA GLU A 45 -1.76 0.75 -15.45
C GLU A 45 -1.82 -0.76 -15.30
N GLN A 46 -0.65 -1.39 -15.31
CA GLN A 46 -0.50 -2.82 -15.08
C GLN A 46 0.40 -3.03 -13.88
N TYR A 47 -0.06 -3.87 -12.95
CA TYR A 47 0.77 -4.28 -11.81
C TYR A 47 1.48 -5.59 -12.13
N ALA A 48 2.76 -5.65 -11.80
CA ALA A 48 3.59 -6.82 -11.94
C ALA A 48 4.62 -6.90 -10.81
N PHE A 49 5.12 -8.09 -10.57
CA PHE A 49 6.21 -8.30 -9.62
C PHE A 49 7.55 -7.96 -10.27
N ILE A 50 8.55 -7.72 -9.46
CA ILE A 50 9.89 -7.38 -9.94
C ILE A 50 10.92 -8.36 -9.41
N VAL A 51 11.89 -8.71 -10.24
CA VAL A 51 13.07 -9.50 -9.86
C VAL A 51 14.34 -8.74 -10.26
N LYS A 52 15.45 -9.11 -9.66
CA LYS A 52 16.75 -8.52 -9.96
C LYS A 52 17.06 -8.61 -11.44
N LYS A 53 17.62 -7.54 -11.99
CA LYS A 53 18.00 -7.50 -13.40
C LYS A 53 19.07 -8.55 -13.69
N GLY A 54 18.80 -9.38 -14.72
CA GLY A 54 19.68 -10.51 -15.07
C GLY A 54 19.30 -11.83 -14.42
N ASP A 55 18.45 -11.86 -13.39
CA ASP A 55 17.92 -13.13 -12.86
C ASP A 55 16.79 -13.67 -13.75
N THR A 56 17.17 -14.09 -14.94
CA THR A 56 16.25 -14.68 -15.92
C THR A 56 15.69 -16.02 -15.48
N LYS A 57 16.40 -16.74 -14.62
CA LYS A 57 15.94 -18.03 -14.09
C LYS A 57 14.73 -17.83 -13.18
N LEU A 58 14.84 -16.95 -12.18
CA LEU A 58 13.72 -16.65 -11.28
C LEU A 58 12.56 -16.03 -12.07
N LEU A 59 12.83 -15.05 -12.95
CA LEU A 59 11.82 -14.43 -13.80
C LEU A 59 11.01 -15.48 -14.58
N ASN A 60 11.67 -16.42 -15.25
CA ASN A 60 11.00 -17.45 -16.03
C ASN A 60 10.22 -18.43 -15.14
N THR A 61 10.76 -18.77 -13.97
CA THR A 61 10.07 -19.61 -12.99
C THR A 61 8.79 -18.95 -12.51
N VAL A 62 8.86 -17.69 -12.08
CA VAL A 62 7.68 -16.94 -11.61
C VAL A 62 6.66 -16.79 -12.74
N ASN A 63 7.07 -16.39 -13.94
CA ASN A 63 6.16 -16.27 -15.09
C ASN A 63 5.48 -17.61 -15.43
N GLY A 64 6.21 -18.72 -15.35
CA GLY A 64 5.66 -20.06 -15.55
C GLY A 64 4.60 -20.43 -14.51
N ILE A 65 4.82 -20.03 -13.23
CA ILE A 65 3.85 -20.22 -12.16
C ILE A 65 2.62 -19.33 -12.38
N LEU A 66 2.81 -18.04 -12.72
CA LEU A 66 1.70 -17.13 -13.02
C LEU A 66 0.79 -17.69 -14.14
N ASP A 67 1.39 -18.25 -15.20
CA ASP A 67 0.63 -18.87 -16.29
C ASP A 67 -0.09 -20.14 -15.83
N ALA A 68 0.59 -21.03 -15.15
CA ALA A 68 0.05 -22.31 -14.71
C ALA A 68 -1.05 -22.17 -13.66
N LYS A 69 -0.98 -21.12 -12.85
CA LYS A 69 -1.88 -20.83 -11.72
C LYS A 69 -2.85 -19.66 -11.97
N ALA A 70 -3.02 -19.27 -13.22
CA ALA A 70 -3.86 -18.10 -13.57
C ALA A 70 -5.28 -18.17 -12.95
N THR A 71 -5.90 -19.36 -12.92
CA THR A 71 -7.23 -19.55 -12.31
C THR A 71 -7.20 -19.34 -10.79
N GLU A 72 -6.16 -19.84 -10.11
CA GLU A 72 -6.01 -19.69 -8.65
C GLU A 72 -5.72 -18.23 -8.31
N ILE A 73 -4.88 -17.55 -9.12
CA ILE A 73 -4.59 -16.12 -8.97
C ILE A 73 -5.84 -15.28 -9.17
N GLN A 74 -6.67 -15.59 -10.19
CA GLN A 74 -7.94 -14.91 -10.39
C GLN A 74 -8.88 -15.10 -9.19
N ALA A 75 -8.94 -16.30 -8.62
CA ALA A 75 -9.75 -16.55 -7.43
C ALA A 75 -9.24 -15.77 -6.19
N ILE A 76 -7.91 -15.60 -6.05
CA ILE A 76 -7.34 -14.71 -5.02
C ILE A 76 -7.79 -13.28 -5.26
N MET A 77 -7.67 -12.75 -6.47
CA MET A 77 -8.11 -11.38 -6.79
C MET A 77 -9.60 -11.20 -6.50
N ASP A 78 -10.44 -12.10 -6.97
CA ASP A 78 -11.89 -12.04 -6.77
C ASP A 78 -12.27 -12.06 -5.29
N LYS A 79 -11.56 -12.86 -4.47
CA LYS A 79 -11.74 -12.95 -3.03
C LYS A 79 -11.54 -11.60 -2.35
N TYR A 80 -10.50 -10.86 -2.73
CA TYR A 80 -10.16 -9.58 -2.09
C TYR A 80 -10.96 -8.41 -2.68
N LEU A 81 -11.10 -8.35 -3.99
CA LEU A 81 -11.75 -7.22 -4.68
C LEU A 81 -13.27 -7.18 -4.45
N ASN A 82 -13.90 -8.33 -4.18
CA ASN A 82 -15.32 -8.42 -3.88
C ASN A 82 -15.63 -8.51 -2.38
N ALA A 83 -14.61 -8.43 -1.52
CA ALA A 83 -14.78 -8.52 -0.08
C ALA A 83 -15.34 -7.23 0.52
N THR A 84 -16.24 -7.37 1.51
CA THR A 84 -16.61 -6.27 2.39
C THR A 84 -15.48 -5.98 3.39
N GLU A 85 -15.52 -4.81 4.05
CA GLU A 85 -14.55 -4.46 5.10
C GLU A 85 -14.51 -5.51 6.22
N ASP A 86 -15.67 -6.03 6.64
CA ASP A 86 -15.78 -7.08 7.67
C ASP A 86 -15.10 -8.38 7.20
N GLN A 87 -15.21 -8.72 5.92
CA GLN A 87 -14.53 -9.90 5.35
C GLN A 87 -13.02 -9.67 5.28
N LEU A 88 -12.57 -8.52 4.80
CA LEU A 88 -11.15 -8.17 4.76
C LEU A 88 -10.51 -8.26 6.16
N ALA A 89 -11.24 -7.87 7.21
CA ALA A 89 -10.79 -7.97 8.59
C ALA A 89 -10.58 -9.42 9.08
N THR A 90 -11.07 -10.43 8.37
CA THR A 90 -10.84 -11.85 8.71
C THR A 90 -9.63 -12.47 8.01
N PHE A 91 -9.13 -11.84 6.93
CA PHE A 91 -8.08 -12.39 6.08
C PHE A 91 -6.68 -12.27 6.68
N GLY A 92 -5.76 -12.99 6.08
CA GLY A 92 -4.34 -12.94 6.42
C GLY A 92 -3.86 -14.02 7.37
N SER A 93 -2.53 -14.09 7.50
CA SER A 93 -1.83 -15.08 8.33
C SER A 93 -0.82 -14.40 9.26
N ASN A 94 -0.71 -14.90 10.48
CA ASN A 94 0.33 -14.52 11.45
C ASN A 94 1.50 -15.51 11.46
N SER A 95 1.48 -16.53 10.59
CA SER A 95 2.56 -17.52 10.47
C SER A 95 3.59 -17.18 9.39
N ILE A 96 3.37 -16.09 8.63
CA ILE A 96 4.32 -15.64 7.62
C ILE A 96 5.57 -15.09 8.32
N LYS A 97 6.75 -15.59 7.93
CA LYS A 97 8.03 -15.08 8.44
C LYS A 97 8.26 -13.64 7.95
N THR A 98 8.76 -12.80 8.83
CA THR A 98 9.07 -11.39 8.52
C THR A 98 10.57 -11.08 8.54
N SER A 99 11.40 -12.11 8.65
CA SER A 99 12.85 -11.98 8.58
C SER A 99 13.46 -13.24 8.00
N ALA A 100 14.29 -13.08 6.99
CA ALA A 100 15.01 -14.17 6.33
C ALA A 100 16.07 -14.78 7.28
N THR A 101 16.16 -16.11 7.27
CA THR A 101 17.12 -16.88 8.07
C THR A 101 17.89 -17.91 7.27
N ASP A 102 17.34 -18.39 6.15
CA ASP A 102 17.93 -19.39 5.28
C ASP A 102 17.55 -19.09 3.82
N GLY A 103 18.36 -18.29 3.16
CA GLY A 103 18.09 -17.83 1.79
C GLY A 103 17.94 -18.94 0.75
N ALA A 104 18.48 -20.15 0.97
CA ALA A 104 18.38 -21.26 0.02
C ALA A 104 16.96 -21.85 -0.03
N ASN A 105 16.29 -21.94 1.13
CA ASN A 105 14.97 -22.55 1.28
C ASN A 105 13.85 -21.52 1.47
N GLU A 106 14.16 -20.25 1.36
CA GLU A 106 13.20 -19.15 1.50
C GLU A 106 12.98 -18.43 0.18
N LEU A 107 11.78 -17.92 -0.04
CA LEU A 107 11.46 -16.89 -1.02
C LEU A 107 11.29 -15.58 -0.26
N VAL A 108 12.27 -14.70 -0.41
CA VAL A 108 12.31 -13.43 0.35
C VAL A 108 11.70 -12.31 -0.49
N VAL A 109 10.56 -11.84 -0.04
CA VAL A 109 9.77 -10.78 -0.69
C VAL A 109 10.02 -9.44 -0.02
N ALA A 110 10.44 -8.43 -0.81
CA ALA A 110 10.46 -7.04 -0.41
C ALA A 110 9.10 -6.40 -0.75
N THR A 111 8.44 -5.77 0.23
CA THR A 111 7.11 -5.17 0.04
C THR A 111 6.87 -3.98 0.97
N ASN A 112 5.83 -3.18 0.65
CA ASN A 112 5.29 -2.16 1.54
C ASN A 112 3.90 -2.57 2.01
N ILE A 113 3.74 -2.99 3.28
CA ILE A 113 2.50 -3.58 3.80
C ILE A 113 1.53 -2.48 4.28
N ASP A 114 1.21 -1.53 3.39
CA ASP A 114 0.34 -0.38 3.70
C ASP A 114 -0.68 -0.10 2.59
N PHE A 115 -0.93 -1.07 1.68
CA PHE A 115 -1.79 -0.85 0.51
C PHE A 115 -2.86 -1.93 0.34
N ALA A 116 -3.96 -1.84 1.12
CA ALA A 116 -5.10 -2.73 0.95
C ALA A 116 -5.81 -2.48 -0.41
N PRO A 117 -6.29 -3.52 -1.09
CA PRO A 117 -6.33 -4.94 -0.71
C PRO A 117 -5.10 -5.77 -1.17
N PHE A 118 -4.03 -5.13 -1.66
CA PHE A 118 -2.88 -5.82 -2.26
C PHE A 118 -1.90 -6.35 -1.20
N GLU A 119 -1.48 -5.51 -0.26
CA GLU A 119 -0.64 -5.88 0.87
C GLU A 119 -0.94 -4.98 2.08
N TYR A 120 -1.37 -5.57 3.18
CA TYR A 120 -1.73 -4.80 4.37
C TYR A 120 -1.62 -5.60 5.67
N TYR A 121 -1.47 -4.87 6.77
CA TYR A 121 -1.58 -5.44 8.10
C TYR A 121 -3.05 -5.53 8.52
N ASN A 122 -3.46 -6.71 8.95
CA ASN A 122 -4.74 -6.95 9.60
C ASN A 122 -4.50 -7.37 11.06
N GLY A 123 -4.39 -6.39 11.93
CA GLY A 123 -3.88 -6.60 13.28
C GLY A 123 -2.44 -7.11 13.25
N ASN A 124 -2.20 -8.33 13.74
CA ASN A 124 -0.89 -9.00 13.71
C ASN A 124 -0.72 -9.96 12.52
N LYS A 125 -1.67 -9.97 11.60
CA LYS A 125 -1.61 -10.79 10.38
C LYS A 125 -1.14 -9.96 9.21
N ILE A 126 -0.49 -10.61 8.25
CA ILE A 126 -0.18 -10.05 6.94
C ILE A 126 -1.18 -10.62 5.94
N ALA A 127 -1.82 -9.76 5.15
CA ALA A 127 -2.88 -10.10 4.22
C ALA A 127 -2.73 -9.33 2.90
N GLY A 128 -3.40 -9.80 1.86
CA GLY A 128 -3.50 -9.10 0.59
C GLY A 128 -3.30 -10.00 -0.62
N ILE A 129 -3.67 -9.48 -1.77
CA ILE A 129 -3.56 -10.18 -3.07
C ILE A 129 -2.10 -10.59 -3.32
N ASP A 130 -1.17 -9.63 -3.21
CA ASP A 130 0.25 -9.86 -3.44
C ASP A 130 0.82 -10.89 -2.47
N ILE A 131 0.37 -10.85 -1.22
CA ILE A 131 0.82 -11.77 -0.18
C ILE A 131 0.35 -13.21 -0.45
N GLU A 132 -0.90 -13.40 -0.88
CA GLU A 132 -1.41 -14.74 -1.21
C GLU A 132 -0.79 -15.28 -2.52
N ILE A 133 -0.55 -14.42 -3.51
CA ILE A 133 0.19 -14.81 -4.72
C ILE A 133 1.66 -15.15 -4.37
N ALA A 134 2.30 -14.39 -3.48
CA ALA A 134 3.63 -14.71 -3.00
C ALA A 134 3.68 -16.08 -2.29
N GLN A 135 2.68 -16.39 -1.47
CA GLN A 135 2.56 -17.70 -0.83
C GLN A 135 2.38 -18.82 -1.85
N LEU A 136 1.55 -18.59 -2.87
CA LEU A 136 1.35 -19.53 -3.97
C LEU A 136 2.69 -19.81 -4.70
N ILE A 137 3.42 -18.75 -5.07
CA ILE A 137 4.73 -18.85 -5.74
C ILE A 137 5.72 -19.60 -4.85
N ALA A 138 5.81 -19.26 -3.56
CA ALA A 138 6.71 -19.95 -2.63
C ALA A 138 6.41 -21.45 -2.53
N ASN A 139 5.13 -21.82 -2.44
CA ASN A 139 4.68 -23.22 -2.39
C ASN A 139 5.06 -23.98 -3.66
N GLU A 140 4.83 -23.42 -4.84
CA GLU A 140 5.19 -24.04 -6.13
C GLU A 140 6.71 -24.20 -6.30
N MET A 141 7.49 -23.31 -5.67
CA MET A 141 8.95 -23.40 -5.63
C MET A 141 9.47 -24.34 -4.53
N GLY A 142 8.61 -24.87 -3.66
CA GLY A 142 9.01 -25.65 -2.49
C GLY A 142 9.78 -24.84 -1.45
N LYS A 143 9.53 -23.54 -1.35
CA LYS A 143 10.20 -22.59 -0.47
C LYS A 143 9.28 -22.09 0.65
N THR A 144 9.87 -21.64 1.74
CA THR A 144 9.15 -20.91 2.79
C THR A 144 9.03 -19.45 2.38
N LEU A 145 7.83 -18.87 2.45
CA LEU A 145 7.63 -17.44 2.23
C LEU A 145 8.19 -16.62 3.38
N VAL A 146 8.97 -15.59 3.05
CA VAL A 146 9.40 -14.54 3.95
C VAL A 146 8.96 -13.19 3.38
N VAL A 147 8.25 -12.38 4.15
CA VAL A 147 7.76 -11.07 3.72
C VAL A 147 8.43 -9.99 4.56
N GLU A 148 9.28 -9.18 3.96
CA GLU A 148 9.96 -8.09 4.66
C GLU A 148 9.38 -6.74 4.24
N HIS A 149 8.80 -6.05 5.22
CA HIS A 149 8.24 -4.71 5.06
C HIS A 149 9.34 -3.65 4.96
N MET A 150 9.13 -2.70 4.05
CA MET A 150 9.95 -1.49 3.89
C MET A 150 9.14 -0.36 3.27
N ASP A 151 9.72 0.84 3.25
CA ASP A 151 9.12 1.97 2.53
C ASP A 151 8.97 1.64 1.04
N PHE A 152 7.84 2.04 0.44
CA PHE A 152 7.52 1.75 -0.96
C PHE A 152 8.64 2.14 -1.93
N ASP A 153 9.22 3.34 -1.75
CA ASP A 153 10.31 3.84 -2.59
C ASP A 153 11.59 3.01 -2.48
N ALA A 154 11.74 2.24 -1.42
CA ALA A 154 12.89 1.38 -1.21
C ALA A 154 12.75 0.00 -1.90
N VAL A 155 11.54 -0.46 -2.23
CA VAL A 155 11.31 -1.82 -2.76
C VAL A 155 12.14 -2.08 -4.01
N VAL A 156 12.03 -1.22 -5.03
CA VAL A 156 12.72 -1.39 -6.32
C VAL A 156 14.23 -1.38 -6.14
N THR A 157 14.76 -0.43 -5.37
CA THR A 157 16.20 -0.29 -5.13
C THR A 157 16.76 -1.42 -4.27
N SER A 158 15.97 -1.96 -3.36
CA SER A 158 16.34 -3.11 -2.53
C SER A 158 16.47 -4.38 -3.36
N VAL A 159 15.50 -4.69 -4.21
CA VAL A 159 15.57 -5.84 -5.14
C VAL A 159 16.73 -5.70 -6.13
N GLN A 160 17.00 -4.48 -6.60
CA GLN A 160 18.12 -4.21 -7.50
C GLN A 160 19.48 -4.49 -6.86
N ASN A 161 19.70 -4.05 -5.61
CA ASN A 161 21.04 -3.89 -5.04
C ASN A 161 21.35 -4.85 -3.90
N ILE A 162 20.35 -5.52 -3.31
CA ILE A 162 20.53 -6.37 -2.13
C ILE A 162 20.20 -7.80 -2.49
N ASP A 163 21.20 -8.69 -2.47
CA ASP A 163 21.08 -10.09 -2.88
C ASP A 163 20.16 -10.94 -1.97
N LYS A 164 19.79 -10.41 -0.82
CA LYS A 164 18.85 -11.04 0.10
C LYS A 164 17.43 -11.13 -0.47
N TYR A 165 17.01 -10.16 -1.28
CA TYR A 165 15.65 -10.11 -1.80
C TYR A 165 15.56 -10.81 -3.15
N ASP A 166 14.70 -11.82 -3.22
CA ASP A 166 14.44 -12.55 -4.46
C ASP A 166 13.48 -11.78 -5.36
N ILE A 167 12.42 -11.21 -4.79
CA ILE A 167 11.30 -10.62 -5.53
C ILE A 167 10.74 -9.40 -4.79
N GLY A 168 10.26 -8.40 -5.53
CA GLY A 168 9.51 -7.27 -4.99
C GLY A 168 8.04 -7.37 -5.42
N MET A 169 7.16 -7.20 -4.45
CA MET A 169 5.70 -7.33 -4.62
C MET A 169 5.03 -6.23 -3.79
N ALA A 170 4.50 -5.20 -4.43
CA ALA A 170 3.91 -4.03 -3.77
C ALA A 170 2.97 -3.27 -4.73
N ALA A 171 2.07 -3.97 -5.41
CA ALA A 171 1.19 -3.43 -6.46
C ALA A 171 1.96 -2.51 -7.44
N LEU A 172 3.13 -2.97 -7.89
CA LEU A 172 4.07 -2.14 -8.62
C LEU A 172 3.63 -1.93 -10.08
N THR A 173 3.30 -0.70 -10.41
CA THR A 173 3.05 -0.30 -11.80
C THR A 173 4.28 -0.52 -12.68
N ILE A 174 4.09 -1.17 -13.82
CA ILE A 174 5.11 -1.29 -14.85
C ILE A 174 5.44 0.09 -15.41
N SER A 175 6.67 0.53 -15.26
CA SER A 175 7.13 1.80 -15.83
C SER A 175 8.49 1.67 -16.51
N ALA A 176 8.74 2.55 -17.49
CA ALA A 176 10.00 2.56 -18.24
C ALA A 176 11.22 2.83 -17.34
N ASP A 177 11.05 3.64 -16.28
CA ASP A 177 12.14 3.96 -15.36
C ASP A 177 12.46 2.79 -14.44
N ARG A 178 11.46 2.12 -13.87
CA ARG A 178 11.65 0.89 -13.08
C ARG A 178 12.25 -0.23 -13.93
N ALA A 179 11.81 -0.38 -15.19
CA ALA A 179 12.32 -1.39 -16.11
C ALA A 179 13.81 -1.22 -16.47
N LYS A 180 14.40 -0.05 -16.23
CA LYS A 180 15.87 0.15 -16.34
C LYS A 180 16.63 -0.53 -15.20
N MET A 181 16.00 -0.62 -14.02
CA MET A 181 16.62 -1.10 -12.78
C MET A 181 16.36 -2.59 -12.50
N VAL A 182 15.16 -3.07 -12.81
CA VAL A 182 14.69 -4.44 -12.51
C VAL A 182 14.04 -5.07 -13.72
N ASN A 183 13.75 -6.37 -13.66
CA ASN A 183 12.90 -7.05 -14.62
C ASN A 183 11.49 -7.21 -14.02
N PHE A 184 10.47 -6.89 -14.80
CA PHE A 184 9.09 -7.16 -14.45
C PHE A 184 8.68 -8.57 -14.90
N THR A 185 7.86 -9.22 -14.08
CA THR A 185 7.10 -10.41 -14.49
C THR A 185 6.02 -10.03 -15.50
N LYS A 186 5.26 -11.01 -16.00
CA LYS A 186 3.98 -10.75 -16.62
C LYS A 186 3.08 -10.00 -15.64
N PRO A 187 2.23 -9.08 -16.14
CA PRO A 187 1.28 -8.41 -15.29
C PRO A 187 0.24 -9.42 -14.74
N TYR A 188 -0.19 -9.18 -13.52
CA TYR A 188 -1.24 -9.98 -12.87
C TYR A 188 -2.52 -9.17 -12.64
N PHE A 189 -2.45 -7.84 -12.73
CA PHE A 189 -3.58 -6.96 -12.51
C PHE A 189 -3.55 -5.76 -13.45
N ASP A 190 -4.73 -5.43 -14.03
CA ASP A 190 -4.94 -4.23 -14.83
C ASP A 190 -5.80 -3.25 -14.03
N THR A 191 -5.40 -1.97 -13.99
CA THR A 191 -6.15 -0.90 -13.32
C THR A 191 -6.16 0.37 -14.16
N THR A 192 -7.09 1.24 -13.84
CA THR A 192 -7.23 2.56 -14.49
C THR A 192 -7.20 3.62 -13.41
N GLN A 193 -6.36 4.63 -13.57
CA GLN A 193 -6.43 5.82 -12.73
C GLN A 193 -7.55 6.74 -13.23
N VAL A 194 -8.41 7.20 -12.33
CA VAL A 194 -9.54 8.12 -12.59
C VAL A 194 -9.35 9.44 -11.85
#